data_f901e50b4b1ad0c51f9fbe4315f7fcfa
#
_entry.id   f901e50b4b1ad0c51f9fbe4315f7fcfa
#
_cell.length_a   1.000
_cell.length_b   1.000
_cell.length_c   1.000
_cell.angle_alpha   90.00
_cell.angle_beta   90.00
_cell.angle_gamma   90.00
#
_symmetry.space_group_name_H-M   'P 1'
#
loop_
_entity.id
_entity.type
_entity.pdbx_description
1 polymer ?
#
loop_
_entity_poly.entity_id
_entity_poly.type
_entity_poly.pdbx_seq_one_letter_code
_entity_poly.pdbx_strand_id
1 'polypeptide(L)'
;MATTPFTRVLVLFLVAFHIVPVGHVRAQAPGTAGHEHLTEVACVDVPPGDKRPEFGCFNIGTVTGLHFSEASVYWHLRAFPSRKAADAAKSATGIVVEEDGRVWLSEFGPRNTAPRAGEAIAVVGPLQLPAAKSYAAVLSYAVMRPGDNSRVHTHPGPEGWYVLAGEQCLETPAGANRTRAGGTTTVRSNTPMELNVTGTTLRRAFALVIHDAVQQRGIPSDWKPSGACGQ
;
A
#
# COMPACT_ATOMS: atom_id res chain seq x y z
N MET A 1 -47.96 90.14 19.32
CA MET A 1 -46.87 89.21 19.81
C MET A 1 -47.62 88.12 20.61
N ALA A 2 -47.82 86.94 19.97
CA ALA A 2 -48.58 85.86 20.58
C ALA A 2 -47.66 84.65 20.66
N THR A 3 -47.36 84.22 21.84
CA THR A 3 -46.55 83.01 22.13
C THR A 3 -47.42 81.80 22.36
N THR A 4 -47.37 80.84 21.49
CA THR A 4 -48.03 79.53 21.60
C THR A 4 -47.18 78.55 22.43
N PRO A 5 -47.78 77.78 23.37
CA PRO A 5 -47.09 76.79 24.14
C PRO A 5 -47.01 75.47 23.40
N PHE A 6 -45.81 74.89 23.37
CA PHE A 6 -45.51 73.53 22.87
C PHE A 6 -45.92 72.50 23.93
N THR A 7 -46.90 71.65 23.58
CA THR A 7 -47.28 70.44 24.34
C THR A 7 -46.32 69.32 24.03
N ARG A 8 -45.52 68.89 25.03
CA ARG A 8 -44.69 67.72 24.89
C ARG A 8 -45.50 66.46 25.16
N VAL A 9 -45.63 65.63 24.14
CA VAL A 9 -46.18 64.26 24.25
C VAL A 9 -45.10 63.34 24.67
N LEU A 10 -45.21 62.72 25.83
CA LEU A 10 -44.30 61.70 26.34
C LEU A 10 -44.74 60.34 25.81
N VAL A 11 -44.03 59.76 24.85
CA VAL A 11 -44.26 58.40 24.34
C VAL A 11 -43.47 57.43 25.22
N LEU A 12 -44.22 56.68 26.07
CA LEU A 12 -43.60 55.54 26.80
C LEU A 12 -43.45 54.36 25.84
N PHE A 13 -42.21 54.00 25.53
CA PHE A 13 -41.87 52.72 24.90
C PHE A 13 -41.84 51.61 25.95
N LEU A 14 -42.80 50.72 25.95
CA LEU A 14 -42.78 49.46 26.69
C LEU A 14 -41.87 48.50 25.96
N VAL A 15 -40.64 48.30 26.46
CA VAL A 15 -39.75 47.26 25.97
C VAL A 15 -40.17 45.95 26.63
N ALA A 16 -40.81 45.08 25.84
CA ALA A 16 -41.11 43.71 26.24
C ALA A 16 -39.81 42.88 26.19
N PHE A 17 -39.25 42.54 27.34
CA PHE A 17 -38.13 41.58 27.42
C PHE A 17 -38.68 40.18 27.17
N HIS A 18 -38.39 39.65 25.99
CA HIS A 18 -38.58 38.24 25.71
C HIS A 18 -37.42 37.47 26.32
N ILE A 19 -37.68 36.73 27.39
CA ILE A 19 -36.74 35.76 27.97
C ILE A 19 -36.68 34.56 27.03
N VAL A 20 -35.67 34.48 26.21
CA VAL A 20 -35.36 33.28 25.41
C VAL A 20 -34.77 32.26 26.37
N PRO A 21 -35.32 31.04 26.48
CA PRO A 21 -34.73 30.01 27.31
C PRO A 21 -33.37 29.64 26.75
N VAL A 22 -32.32 29.80 27.53
CA VAL A 22 -30.99 29.34 27.22
C VAL A 22 -31.04 27.82 27.22
N GLY A 23 -31.20 27.24 26.03
CA GLY A 23 -31.02 25.80 25.83
C GLY A 23 -29.61 25.42 26.26
N HIS A 24 -29.50 24.54 27.26
CA HIS A 24 -28.24 23.95 27.65
C HIS A 24 -27.70 23.19 26.45
N VAL A 25 -26.77 23.76 25.69
CA VAL A 25 -25.93 23.05 24.74
C VAL A 25 -25.11 22.11 25.59
N ARG A 26 -25.55 20.86 25.64
CA ARG A 26 -24.75 19.76 26.21
C ARG A 26 -23.54 19.67 25.33
N ALA A 27 -22.36 20.06 25.84
CA ALA A 27 -21.09 19.82 25.20
C ALA A 27 -21.02 18.30 24.95
N GLN A 28 -21.15 17.89 23.68
CA GLN A 28 -20.78 16.55 23.29
C GLN A 28 -19.30 16.42 23.60
N ALA A 29 -18.95 15.48 24.47
CA ALA A 29 -17.59 15.04 24.63
C ALA A 29 -17.04 14.78 23.20
N PRO A 30 -15.74 15.12 22.93
CA PRO A 30 -15.13 14.76 21.67
C PRO A 30 -15.37 13.27 21.48
N GLY A 31 -16.19 12.92 20.49
CA GLY A 31 -16.43 11.55 20.13
C GLY A 31 -15.05 10.91 19.99
N THR A 32 -14.82 9.83 20.69
CA THR A 32 -13.74 8.89 20.35
C THR A 32 -13.77 8.76 18.85
N ALA A 33 -12.71 9.25 18.18
CA ALA A 33 -12.54 9.05 16.76
C ALA A 33 -12.76 7.55 16.56
N GLY A 34 -13.91 7.19 15.96
CA GLY A 34 -14.20 5.81 15.62
C GLY A 34 -13.00 5.38 14.79
N HIS A 35 -12.33 4.32 15.21
CA HIS A 35 -11.39 3.63 14.35
C HIS A 35 -12.21 3.27 13.11
N GLU A 36 -12.09 4.10 12.05
CA GLU A 36 -12.55 3.70 10.73
C GLU A 36 -11.95 2.32 10.50
N HIS A 37 -12.79 1.36 10.24
CA HIS A 37 -12.41 -0.02 10.01
C HIS A 37 -11.24 -0.04 9.04
N LEU A 38 -10.09 -0.50 9.52
CA LEU A 38 -8.90 -0.68 8.74
C LEU A 38 -9.28 -1.50 7.51
N THR A 39 -9.02 -0.96 6.33
CA THR A 39 -9.46 -1.60 5.10
C THR A 39 -8.52 -2.75 4.81
N GLU A 40 -9.04 -3.98 4.80
CA GLU A 40 -8.30 -5.13 4.30
C GLU A 40 -7.99 -4.94 2.81
N VAL A 41 -6.73 -4.81 2.47
CA VAL A 41 -6.27 -4.54 1.11
C VAL A 41 -5.80 -5.83 0.45
N ALA A 42 -6.45 -6.21 -0.65
CA ALA A 42 -5.97 -7.26 -1.55
C ALA A 42 -5.42 -6.64 -2.83
N CYS A 43 -4.41 -7.27 -3.44
CA CYS A 43 -3.91 -6.83 -4.73
C CYS A 43 -4.84 -7.28 -5.86
N VAL A 44 -5.29 -6.33 -6.67
CA VAL A 44 -6.25 -6.53 -7.76
C VAL A 44 -5.67 -6.12 -9.11
N ASP A 45 -6.23 -6.67 -10.17
CA ASP A 45 -5.98 -6.20 -11.52
C ASP A 45 -6.81 -4.94 -11.78
N VAL A 46 -6.23 -3.97 -12.48
CA VAL A 46 -6.96 -2.79 -12.97
C VAL A 46 -7.29 -3.04 -14.44
N PRO A 47 -8.58 -3.07 -14.81
CA PRO A 47 -8.97 -3.28 -16.21
C PRO A 47 -8.32 -2.23 -17.14
N PRO A 48 -7.97 -2.59 -18.37
CA PRO A 48 -7.44 -1.63 -19.33
C PRO A 48 -8.38 -0.44 -19.55
N GLY A 49 -7.87 0.76 -19.40
CA GLY A 49 -8.64 2.00 -19.56
C GLY A 49 -9.26 2.53 -18.26
N ASP A 50 -9.29 1.75 -17.20
CA ASP A 50 -9.79 2.21 -15.92
C ASP A 50 -8.74 3.05 -15.18
N LYS A 51 -9.21 4.07 -14.46
CA LYS A 51 -8.35 4.85 -13.58
C LYS A 51 -8.11 4.09 -12.29
N ARG A 52 -6.85 3.84 -11.97
CA ARG A 52 -6.44 3.24 -10.71
C ARG A 52 -6.84 4.14 -9.53
N PRO A 53 -7.46 3.59 -8.46
CA PRO A 53 -7.68 4.32 -7.21
C PRO A 53 -6.37 4.85 -6.61
N GLU A 54 -6.47 5.89 -5.79
CA GLU A 54 -5.30 6.47 -5.11
C GLU A 54 -4.69 5.51 -4.09
N PHE A 55 -5.54 4.75 -3.39
CA PHE A 55 -5.15 3.78 -2.35
C PHE A 55 -5.55 2.37 -2.75
N GLY A 56 -4.72 1.41 -2.38
CA GLY A 56 -4.94 -0.01 -2.64
C GLY A 56 -3.66 -0.73 -3.04
N CYS A 57 -3.80 -1.97 -3.48
CA CYS A 57 -2.74 -2.78 -4.06
C CYS A 57 -3.15 -3.19 -5.49
N PHE A 58 -2.29 -2.94 -6.47
CA PHE A 58 -2.60 -3.11 -7.88
C PHE A 58 -1.53 -3.93 -8.56
N ASN A 59 -1.93 -4.94 -9.34
CA ASN A 59 -1.02 -5.67 -10.21
C ASN A 59 -0.66 -4.76 -11.39
N ILE A 60 0.62 -4.51 -11.55
CA ILE A 60 1.14 -3.53 -12.52
C ILE A 60 2.01 -4.15 -13.60
N GLY A 61 2.36 -5.42 -13.43
CA GLY A 61 3.11 -6.17 -14.43
C GLY A 61 3.11 -7.66 -14.15
N THR A 62 2.96 -8.45 -15.20
CA THR A 62 2.99 -9.91 -15.11
C THR A 62 3.84 -10.47 -16.24
N VAL A 63 4.65 -11.45 -15.95
CA VAL A 63 5.34 -12.28 -16.94
C VAL A 63 5.12 -13.75 -16.59
N THR A 64 4.84 -14.55 -17.60
CA THR A 64 4.55 -15.99 -17.49
C THR A 64 5.54 -16.81 -18.33
N GLY A 65 5.50 -18.13 -18.17
CA GLY A 65 6.41 -19.00 -18.91
C GLY A 65 7.87 -18.88 -18.47
N LEU A 66 8.12 -18.45 -17.23
CA LEU A 66 9.45 -18.36 -16.69
C LEU A 66 9.98 -19.75 -16.36
N HIS A 67 11.27 -19.96 -16.64
CA HIS A 67 12.00 -21.16 -16.27
C HIS A 67 13.29 -20.77 -15.57
N PHE A 68 13.53 -21.36 -14.41
CA PHE A 68 14.73 -21.12 -13.62
C PHE A 68 15.50 -22.42 -13.46
N SER A 69 16.82 -22.37 -13.63
CA SER A 69 17.71 -23.51 -13.41
C SER A 69 18.08 -23.71 -11.95
N GLU A 70 17.86 -22.68 -11.12
CA GLU A 70 18.21 -22.65 -9.72
C GLU A 70 16.98 -22.73 -8.84
N ALA A 71 17.09 -23.37 -7.67
CA ALA A 71 16.01 -23.46 -6.68
C ALA A 71 15.71 -22.12 -5.98
N SER A 72 16.55 -21.10 -6.19
CA SER A 72 16.30 -19.75 -5.68
C SER A 72 16.75 -18.70 -6.68
N VAL A 73 15.97 -17.62 -6.72
CA VAL A 73 16.27 -16.45 -7.56
C VAL A 73 16.30 -15.19 -6.72
N TYR A 74 16.83 -14.13 -7.31
CA TYR A 74 16.78 -12.79 -6.74
C TYR A 74 16.04 -11.87 -7.69
N TRP A 75 15.27 -10.96 -7.12
CA TRP A 75 14.64 -9.88 -7.83
C TRP A 75 15.57 -8.66 -7.82
N HIS A 76 16.03 -8.27 -9.00
CA HIS A 76 16.87 -7.10 -9.23
C HIS A 76 15.98 -5.93 -9.65
N LEU A 77 15.88 -4.91 -8.80
CA LEU A 77 15.12 -3.70 -9.06
C LEU A 77 16.06 -2.58 -9.48
N ARG A 78 15.79 -1.97 -10.63
CA ARG A 78 16.59 -0.88 -11.19
C ARG A 78 15.69 0.28 -11.60
N ALA A 79 16.22 1.51 -11.57
CA ALA A 79 15.54 2.69 -12.05
C ALA A 79 16.20 3.25 -13.31
N PHE A 80 15.39 3.84 -14.16
CA PHE A 80 15.80 4.37 -15.46
C PHE A 80 15.27 5.79 -15.66
N PRO A 81 15.97 6.64 -16.48
CA PRO A 81 15.52 7.99 -16.79
C PRO A 81 14.33 8.00 -17.75
N SER A 82 14.07 6.90 -18.48
CA SER A 82 12.95 6.80 -19.41
C SER A 82 12.54 5.35 -19.65
N ARG A 83 11.28 5.17 -20.07
CA ARG A 83 10.76 3.85 -20.47
C ARG A 83 11.57 3.26 -21.65
N LYS A 84 11.91 4.08 -22.64
CA LYS A 84 12.74 3.64 -23.78
C LYS A 84 14.08 3.04 -23.33
N ALA A 85 14.74 3.68 -22.35
CA ALA A 85 16.01 3.18 -21.80
C ALA A 85 15.82 1.86 -21.02
N ALA A 86 14.75 1.74 -20.25
CA ALA A 86 14.42 0.51 -19.52
C ALA A 86 14.08 -0.64 -20.46
N ASP A 87 13.25 -0.38 -21.48
CA ASP A 87 12.85 -1.39 -22.48
C ASP A 87 14.05 -1.88 -23.31
N ALA A 88 15.03 -1.02 -23.60
CA ALA A 88 16.28 -1.40 -24.28
C ALA A 88 17.19 -2.25 -23.41
N ALA A 89 17.09 -2.13 -22.08
CA ALA A 89 17.94 -2.84 -21.12
C ALA A 89 17.31 -4.15 -20.64
N LYS A 90 15.97 -4.30 -20.72
CA LYS A 90 15.28 -5.45 -20.16
C LYS A 90 15.59 -6.75 -20.90
N SER A 91 15.59 -7.87 -20.16
CA SER A 91 15.55 -9.21 -20.75
C SER A 91 14.15 -9.55 -21.27
N ALA A 92 14.01 -10.69 -21.94
CA ALA A 92 12.71 -11.20 -22.37
C ALA A 92 11.73 -11.40 -21.17
N THR A 93 12.24 -11.61 -19.98
CA THR A 93 11.48 -11.88 -18.75
C THR A 93 11.38 -10.66 -17.83
N GLY A 94 11.97 -9.53 -18.20
CA GLY A 94 11.93 -8.29 -17.41
C GLY A 94 10.56 -7.61 -17.44
N ILE A 95 10.17 -6.98 -16.34
CA ILE A 95 8.96 -6.17 -16.20
C ILE A 95 9.36 -4.70 -16.09
N VAL A 96 8.88 -3.85 -17.02
CA VAL A 96 9.07 -2.39 -16.98
C VAL A 96 7.76 -1.73 -16.59
N VAL A 97 7.81 -0.89 -15.57
CA VAL A 97 6.64 -0.13 -15.09
C VAL A 97 7.02 1.33 -14.83
N GLU A 98 6.00 2.20 -14.83
CA GLU A 98 6.13 3.61 -14.45
C GLU A 98 5.31 3.84 -13.20
N GLU A 99 5.99 4.06 -12.08
CA GLU A 99 5.37 4.27 -10.79
C GLU A 99 6.13 5.32 -9.98
N ASP A 100 5.41 6.08 -9.19
CA ASP A 100 5.98 7.08 -8.27
C ASP A 100 6.91 8.09 -8.97
N GLY A 101 6.55 8.45 -10.22
CA GLY A 101 7.31 9.40 -11.04
C GLY A 101 8.64 8.88 -11.60
N ARG A 102 8.88 7.57 -11.54
CA ARG A 102 10.09 6.91 -12.04
C ARG A 102 9.75 5.72 -12.94
N VAL A 103 10.70 5.36 -13.79
CA VAL A 103 10.66 4.13 -14.58
C VAL A 103 11.46 3.05 -13.88
N TRP A 104 10.85 1.89 -13.69
CA TRP A 104 11.42 0.76 -12.97
C TRP A 104 11.53 -0.47 -13.86
N LEU A 105 12.64 -1.18 -13.73
CA LEU A 105 12.85 -2.48 -14.34
C LEU A 105 13.03 -3.53 -13.23
N SER A 106 12.18 -4.55 -13.25
CA SER A 106 12.30 -5.75 -12.41
C SER A 106 12.83 -6.90 -13.26
N GLU A 107 13.93 -7.52 -12.84
CA GLU A 107 14.51 -8.70 -13.47
C GLU A 107 14.76 -9.80 -12.45
N PHE A 108 14.82 -11.04 -12.90
CA PHE A 108 14.91 -12.22 -12.05
C PHE A 108 16.12 -13.06 -12.46
N GLY A 109 16.92 -13.51 -11.50
CA GLY A 109 18.09 -14.31 -11.78
C GLY A 109 18.98 -14.59 -10.57
N PRO A 110 20.21 -15.07 -10.77
CA PRO A 110 21.19 -15.23 -9.70
C PRO A 110 21.51 -13.93 -8.98
N ARG A 111 21.98 -14.02 -7.73
CA ARG A 111 22.32 -12.83 -6.93
C ARG A 111 23.32 -11.91 -7.62
N ASN A 112 24.32 -12.50 -8.27
CA ASN A 112 25.41 -11.79 -8.92
C ASN A 112 25.15 -11.62 -10.43
N THR A 113 23.91 -11.38 -10.83
CA THR A 113 23.60 -11.04 -12.22
C THR A 113 24.44 -9.84 -12.66
N ALA A 114 25.08 -9.94 -13.81
CA ALA A 114 25.94 -8.88 -14.35
C ALA A 114 25.19 -7.54 -14.38
N PRO A 115 25.84 -6.42 -14.03
CA PRO A 115 25.21 -5.11 -14.04
C PRO A 115 24.66 -4.80 -15.43
N ARG A 116 23.36 -4.54 -15.53
CA ARG A 116 22.73 -3.97 -16.71
C ARG A 116 22.70 -2.45 -16.57
N ALA A 117 22.37 -1.74 -17.63
CA ALA A 117 22.19 -0.29 -17.57
C ALA A 117 21.13 0.10 -16.50
N GLY A 118 21.12 1.38 -16.12
CA GLY A 118 20.24 1.92 -15.10
C GLY A 118 20.83 1.94 -13.69
N GLU A 119 20.22 2.69 -12.81
CA GLU A 119 20.58 2.79 -11.39
C GLU A 119 20.17 1.52 -10.65
N ALA A 120 21.08 0.83 -9.99
CA ALA A 120 20.75 -0.30 -9.13
C ALA A 120 20.10 0.19 -7.84
N ILE A 121 18.87 -0.27 -7.56
CA ILE A 121 18.09 0.17 -6.39
C ILE A 121 18.11 -0.90 -5.31
N ALA A 122 17.74 -2.15 -5.63
CA ALA A 122 17.66 -3.22 -4.67
C ALA A 122 17.89 -4.59 -5.32
N VAL A 123 18.34 -5.53 -4.49
CA VAL A 123 18.37 -6.97 -4.79
C VAL A 123 17.59 -7.66 -3.67
N VAL A 124 16.39 -8.16 -4.01
CA VAL A 124 15.46 -8.79 -3.06
C VAL A 124 15.59 -10.31 -3.15
N GLY A 125 15.79 -10.97 -2.05
CA GLY A 125 15.93 -12.42 -2.01
C GLY A 125 16.94 -12.93 -0.96
N PRO A 126 17.21 -14.26 -0.95
CA PRO A 126 16.78 -15.26 -1.93
C PRO A 126 15.28 -15.55 -1.90
N LEU A 127 14.67 -15.70 -3.07
CA LEU A 127 13.32 -16.15 -3.26
C LEU A 127 13.37 -17.66 -3.59
N GLN A 128 13.02 -18.49 -2.60
CA GLN A 128 13.07 -19.96 -2.71
C GLN A 128 11.89 -20.44 -3.54
N LEU A 129 12.14 -20.96 -4.72
CA LEU A 129 11.12 -21.41 -5.64
C LEU A 129 10.61 -22.81 -5.30
N PRO A 130 9.29 -23.07 -5.26
CA PRO A 130 8.75 -24.42 -5.26
C PRO A 130 9.06 -25.12 -6.59
N ALA A 131 9.04 -26.46 -6.60
CA ALA A 131 9.18 -27.18 -7.85
C ALA A 131 7.96 -26.93 -8.76
N ALA A 132 8.19 -26.45 -9.97
CA ALA A 132 7.16 -26.19 -10.97
C ALA A 132 7.70 -26.40 -12.39
N LYS A 133 6.80 -26.65 -13.36
CA LYS A 133 7.18 -26.74 -14.79
C LYS A 133 7.49 -25.37 -15.38
N SER A 134 6.76 -24.37 -14.96
CA SER A 134 6.96 -22.97 -15.35
C SER A 134 6.42 -22.06 -14.25
N TYR A 135 6.92 -20.82 -14.22
CA TYR A 135 6.51 -19.85 -13.21
C TYR A 135 5.85 -18.62 -13.84
N ALA A 136 5.03 -17.97 -13.05
CA ALA A 136 4.56 -16.61 -13.27
C ALA A 136 5.20 -15.71 -12.23
N ALA A 137 5.60 -14.50 -12.61
CA ALA A 137 5.99 -13.43 -11.72
C ALA A 137 4.98 -12.29 -11.86
N VAL A 138 4.39 -11.88 -10.73
CA VAL A 138 3.42 -10.80 -10.67
C VAL A 138 3.99 -9.69 -9.80
N LEU A 139 4.21 -8.54 -10.42
CA LEU A 139 4.64 -7.31 -9.75
C LEU A 139 3.42 -6.47 -9.40
N SER A 140 3.28 -6.12 -8.14
CA SER A 140 2.22 -5.25 -7.65
C SER A 140 2.82 -3.96 -7.08
N TYR A 141 2.04 -2.88 -7.12
CA TYR A 141 2.33 -1.62 -6.44
C TYR A 141 1.21 -1.30 -5.47
N ALA A 142 1.56 -0.97 -4.25
CA ALA A 142 0.60 -0.67 -3.20
C ALA A 142 0.84 0.70 -2.59
N VAL A 143 -0.25 1.46 -2.45
CA VAL A 143 -0.33 2.71 -1.67
C VAL A 143 -1.35 2.48 -0.55
N MET A 144 -0.87 2.44 0.69
CA MET A 144 -1.69 2.11 1.85
C MET A 144 -1.52 3.15 2.94
N ARG A 145 -2.58 3.40 3.70
CA ARG A 145 -2.60 4.37 4.81
C ARG A 145 -2.03 3.74 6.08
N PRO A 146 -1.55 4.53 7.03
CA PRO A 146 -1.28 4.05 8.37
C PRO A 146 -2.49 3.30 8.94
N GLY A 147 -2.24 2.09 9.46
CA GLY A 147 -3.28 1.22 9.98
C GLY A 147 -3.97 0.30 8.97
N ASP A 148 -3.87 0.52 7.66
CA ASP A 148 -4.34 -0.47 6.68
C ASP A 148 -3.55 -1.78 6.84
N ASN A 149 -4.22 -2.90 6.55
CA ASN A 149 -3.59 -4.22 6.55
C ASN A 149 -3.98 -5.04 5.31
N SER A 150 -3.26 -6.11 5.05
CA SER A 150 -3.69 -7.14 4.13
C SER A 150 -4.61 -8.14 4.84
N ARG A 151 -5.45 -8.86 4.06
CA ARG A 151 -6.03 -10.11 4.59
C ARG A 151 -4.94 -11.09 4.93
N VAL A 152 -5.22 -11.94 5.93
CA VAL A 152 -4.35 -13.10 6.19
C VAL A 152 -4.44 -14.06 5.01
N HIS A 153 -3.30 -14.34 4.40
CA HIS A 153 -3.22 -15.15 3.18
C HIS A 153 -1.87 -15.88 3.07
N THR A 154 -1.77 -16.74 2.08
CA THR A 154 -0.53 -17.41 1.65
C THR A 154 -0.35 -17.22 0.15
N HIS A 155 0.89 -17.41 -0.31
CA HIS A 155 1.21 -17.58 -1.73
C HIS A 155 1.83 -18.95 -1.96
N PRO A 156 1.51 -19.66 -3.05
CA PRO A 156 2.15 -20.95 -3.39
C PRO A 156 3.61 -20.79 -3.76
N GLY A 157 4.06 -19.57 -4.00
CA GLY A 157 5.46 -19.19 -4.24
C GLY A 157 5.96 -18.14 -3.25
N PRO A 158 7.27 -17.82 -3.27
CA PRO A 158 7.83 -16.78 -2.43
C PRO A 158 7.31 -15.40 -2.83
N GLU A 159 7.23 -14.52 -1.83
CA GLU A 159 6.97 -13.11 -2.04
C GLU A 159 8.12 -12.25 -1.52
N GLY A 160 8.41 -11.17 -2.23
CA GLY A 160 9.40 -10.16 -1.84
C GLY A 160 8.83 -8.75 -1.94
N TRP A 161 9.30 -7.85 -1.07
CA TRP A 161 8.94 -6.43 -1.07
C TRP A 161 10.15 -5.53 -1.14
N TYR A 162 9.95 -4.38 -1.80
CA TYR A 162 10.80 -3.21 -1.68
C TYR A 162 9.92 -2.01 -1.26
N VAL A 163 10.22 -1.42 -0.10
CA VAL A 163 9.47 -0.29 0.45
C VAL A 163 10.02 1.01 -0.11
N LEU A 164 9.20 1.76 -0.85
CA LEU A 164 9.54 3.05 -1.44
C LEU A 164 9.39 4.19 -0.43
N ALA A 165 8.33 4.13 0.40
CA ALA A 165 8.01 5.14 1.40
C ALA A 165 7.25 4.52 2.57
N GLY A 166 7.32 5.16 3.74
CA GLY A 166 6.63 4.71 4.95
C GLY A 166 7.27 3.48 5.59
N GLU A 167 6.45 2.74 6.32
CA GLU A 167 6.86 1.55 7.07
C GLU A 167 5.78 0.47 6.96
N GLN A 168 6.22 -0.77 6.91
CA GLN A 168 5.36 -1.96 7.03
C GLN A 168 5.87 -2.87 8.14
N CYS A 169 4.97 -3.61 8.74
CA CYS A 169 5.26 -4.75 9.58
C CYS A 169 4.60 -5.98 8.98
N LEU A 170 5.39 -7.01 8.73
CA LEU A 170 4.91 -8.29 8.21
C LEU A 170 4.93 -9.30 9.34
N GLU A 171 3.76 -9.86 9.66
CA GLU A 171 3.61 -10.89 10.67
C GLU A 171 3.42 -12.25 10.00
N THR A 172 4.13 -13.25 10.50
CA THR A 172 4.11 -14.64 10.08
C THR A 172 4.18 -15.55 11.32
N PRO A 173 3.97 -16.87 11.21
CA PRO A 173 4.22 -17.79 12.32
C PRO A 173 5.63 -17.74 12.92
N ALA A 174 6.61 -17.24 12.15
CA ALA A 174 8.00 -17.06 12.61
C ALA A 174 8.21 -15.77 13.41
N GLY A 175 7.20 -14.90 13.49
CA GLY A 175 7.24 -13.61 14.17
C GLY A 175 7.02 -12.42 13.24
N ALA A 176 7.28 -11.22 13.76
CA ALA A 176 7.06 -9.97 13.07
C ALA A 176 8.37 -9.38 12.53
N ASN A 177 8.31 -8.80 11.34
CA ASN A 177 9.42 -8.11 10.70
C ASN A 177 8.99 -6.72 10.23
N ARG A 178 9.65 -5.67 10.72
CA ARG A 178 9.41 -4.27 10.33
C ARG A 178 10.38 -3.85 9.25
N THR A 179 9.86 -3.22 8.21
CA THR A 179 10.66 -2.75 7.08
C THR A 179 10.26 -1.31 6.74
N ARG A 180 11.26 -0.44 6.60
CA ARG A 180 11.10 0.98 6.25
C ARG A 180 11.52 1.26 4.82
N ALA A 181 11.28 2.49 4.37
CA ALA A 181 11.72 2.99 3.07
C ALA A 181 13.18 2.62 2.77
N GLY A 182 13.43 2.12 1.56
CA GLY A 182 14.71 1.57 1.11
C GLY A 182 14.97 0.12 1.53
N GLY A 183 14.16 -0.44 2.43
CA GLY A 183 14.30 -1.81 2.92
C GLY A 183 13.58 -2.86 2.08
N THR A 184 14.00 -4.12 2.25
CA THR A 184 13.43 -5.29 1.59
C THR A 184 13.02 -6.34 2.60
N THR A 185 11.99 -7.11 2.28
CA THR A 185 11.53 -8.26 3.07
C THR A 185 11.17 -9.40 2.14
N THR A 186 11.30 -10.64 2.59
CA THR A 186 10.86 -11.82 1.83
C THR A 186 10.07 -12.78 2.72
N VAL A 187 9.12 -13.49 2.12
CA VAL A 187 8.38 -14.60 2.74
C VAL A 187 8.47 -15.83 1.85
N ARG A 188 8.59 -16.99 2.47
CA ARG A 188 8.65 -18.28 1.78
C ARG A 188 7.26 -18.69 1.28
N SER A 189 7.26 -19.55 0.25
CA SER A 189 6.05 -20.22 -0.24
C SER A 189 5.22 -20.82 0.90
N ASN A 190 3.90 -20.74 0.77
CA ASN A 190 2.92 -21.32 1.69
C ASN A 190 3.02 -20.84 3.15
N THR A 191 3.72 -19.74 3.41
CA THR A 191 3.78 -19.15 4.74
C THR A 191 2.58 -18.23 4.93
N PRO A 192 1.72 -18.45 5.93
CA PRO A 192 0.66 -17.50 6.26
C PRO A 192 1.26 -16.17 6.69
N MET A 193 0.63 -15.08 6.27
CA MET A 193 1.10 -13.75 6.59
C MET A 193 -0.01 -12.73 6.65
N GLU A 194 0.25 -11.67 7.41
CA GLU A 194 -0.48 -10.41 7.39
C GLU A 194 0.51 -9.26 7.30
N LEU A 195 0.27 -8.34 6.38
CA LEU A 195 1.04 -7.11 6.28
C LEU A 195 0.24 -5.99 6.94
N ASN A 196 0.87 -5.27 7.86
CA ASN A 196 0.31 -4.11 8.54
C ASN A 196 1.11 -2.87 8.17
N VAL A 197 0.43 -1.76 7.86
CA VAL A 197 1.08 -0.46 7.66
C VAL A 197 1.27 0.19 9.01
N THR A 198 2.54 0.33 9.42
CA THR A 198 2.93 0.94 10.69
C THR A 198 3.51 2.35 10.45
N GLY A 199 3.69 3.11 11.52
CA GLY A 199 4.14 4.49 11.41
C GLY A 199 2.99 5.47 11.11
N THR A 200 3.33 6.68 10.66
CA THR A 200 2.40 7.81 10.54
C THR A 200 2.28 8.36 9.11
N THR A 201 2.96 7.75 8.16
CA THR A 201 2.99 8.19 6.75
C THR A 201 2.49 7.09 5.82
N LEU A 202 2.04 7.48 4.62
CA LEU A 202 1.63 6.53 3.60
C LEU A 202 2.76 5.53 3.31
N ARG A 203 2.41 4.26 3.27
CA ARG A 203 3.29 3.23 2.76
C ARG A 203 3.12 3.13 1.24
N ARG A 204 4.24 3.19 0.52
CA ARG A 204 4.34 2.84 -0.90
C ARG A 204 5.36 1.73 -1.04
N ALA A 205 4.99 0.69 -1.73
CA ALA A 205 5.91 -0.43 -1.94
C ALA A 205 5.58 -1.20 -3.21
N PHE A 206 6.60 -1.81 -3.76
CA PHE A 206 6.45 -2.93 -4.70
C PHE A 206 6.37 -4.23 -3.91
N ALA A 207 5.53 -5.15 -4.42
CA ALA A 207 5.48 -6.54 -4.00
C ALA A 207 5.65 -7.43 -5.25
N LEU A 208 6.41 -8.49 -5.13
CA LEU A 208 6.65 -9.45 -6.19
C LEU A 208 6.35 -10.85 -5.68
N VAL A 209 5.43 -11.54 -6.34
CA VAL A 209 5.17 -12.98 -6.11
C VAL A 209 5.65 -13.77 -7.32
N ILE A 210 6.48 -14.80 -7.10
CA ILE A 210 6.86 -15.77 -8.13
C ILE A 210 6.26 -17.12 -7.75
N HIS A 211 5.34 -17.63 -8.56
CA HIS A 211 4.61 -18.85 -8.25
C HIS A 211 4.49 -19.78 -9.45
N ASP A 212 4.11 -21.04 -9.22
CA ASP A 212 3.77 -21.98 -10.28
C ASP A 212 2.66 -21.36 -11.16
N ALA A 213 2.89 -21.31 -12.48
CA ALA A 213 2.02 -20.63 -13.43
C ALA A 213 0.61 -21.20 -13.49
N VAL A 214 0.41 -22.46 -13.05
CA VAL A 214 -0.91 -23.12 -13.04
C VAL A 214 -1.65 -22.97 -11.70
N GLN A 215 -1.03 -22.36 -10.69
CA GLN A 215 -1.64 -22.18 -9.38
C GLN A 215 -2.19 -20.76 -9.20
N GLN A 216 -3.23 -20.64 -8.38
CA GLN A 216 -3.75 -19.35 -7.96
C GLN A 216 -2.70 -18.62 -7.14
N ARG A 217 -2.42 -17.33 -7.46
CA ARG A 217 -1.36 -16.54 -6.84
C ARG A 217 -1.51 -16.39 -5.33
N GLY A 218 -2.72 -16.12 -4.82
CA GLY A 218 -3.00 -15.87 -3.42
C GLY A 218 -4.16 -16.74 -2.91
N ILE A 219 -4.01 -17.28 -1.71
CA ILE A 219 -4.98 -18.18 -1.09
C ILE A 219 -5.29 -17.63 0.31
N PRO A 220 -6.56 -17.38 0.67
CA PRO A 220 -6.94 -17.03 2.04
C PRO A 220 -6.44 -18.05 3.05
N SER A 221 -6.09 -17.61 4.25
CA SER A 221 -5.61 -18.47 5.33
C SER A 221 -6.37 -18.19 6.62
N ASP A 222 -6.65 -19.25 7.38
CA ASP A 222 -7.30 -19.18 8.70
C ASP A 222 -6.31 -18.96 9.85
N TRP A 223 -5.02 -18.81 9.54
CA TRP A 223 -4.01 -18.48 10.55
C TRP A 223 -4.37 -17.18 11.27
N LYS A 224 -4.11 -17.12 12.57
CA LYS A 224 -4.39 -15.92 13.37
C LYS A 224 -3.08 -15.23 13.73
N PRO A 225 -2.87 -13.98 13.31
CA PRO A 225 -1.76 -13.16 13.75
C PRO A 225 -1.76 -13.01 15.27
N SER A 226 -0.58 -12.91 15.87
CA SER A 226 -0.42 -12.69 17.31
C SER A 226 -0.63 -11.22 17.72
N GLY A 227 -0.66 -10.31 16.74
CA GLY A 227 -0.68 -8.87 16.96
C GLY A 227 0.71 -8.29 17.27
N ALA A 228 1.78 -9.03 16.98
CA ALA A 228 3.16 -8.57 17.24
C ALA A 228 3.56 -7.34 16.42
N CYS A 229 2.84 -7.05 15.32
CA CYS A 229 3.04 -5.82 14.58
C CYS A 229 2.52 -4.58 15.35
N GLY A 230 1.72 -4.75 16.38
CA GLY A 230 1.13 -3.71 17.22
C GLY A 230 0.31 -2.74 16.37
N GLN A 231 -0.96 -2.71 16.63
CA GLN A 231 -1.84 -1.65 16.15
C GLN A 231 -1.83 -0.49 17.14
#